data_17b1108534e1b06db54197001a0a29ff
#
_entry.id   17b1108534e1b06db54197001a0a29ff
#
_cell.length_a   1.000
_cell.length_b   1.000
_cell.length_c   1.000
_cell.angle_alpha   90.00
_cell.angle_beta   90.00
_cell.angle_gamma   90.00
#
_symmetry.space_group_name_H-M   'P 1'
#
loop_
_entity.id
_entity.type
_entity.pdbx_description
1 polymer ?
#
loop_
_entity_poly.entity_id
_entity_poly.type
_entity_poly.pdbx_seq_one_letter_code
_entity_poly.pdbx_strand_id
1 'polypeptide(L)'
;MKSRALLPLLFLAMTACSSPSRSQEPRLVAVDEGAHDHSWTAFRARLLTALEKRDRKFILGVIDPNVRNGSDAPAGIAEFRRQWEFDSDNGVFWRQLPSALSVGSAWFQRSKKERELCAPYVLAKWPRDVDPSVYGAISTNEAFVKAAPAWDSVTLTKLSYQIVRVTDWEVPDIDPKFQQKWVRIRLLKEGTGYVPEEHIRSPIEHTACFVRAGKSWRLTVFGPAARD
;
A
#
# COMPACT_ATOMS: atom_id res chain seq x y z
N MET A 1 21.38 -80.25 27.07
CA MET A 1 21.36 -78.95 27.71
C MET A 1 21.58 -77.92 26.60
N LYS A 2 20.51 -77.20 26.16
CA LYS A 2 20.55 -76.21 25.04
C LYS A 2 20.51 -74.85 25.67
N SER A 3 21.60 -74.07 25.55
CA SER A 3 21.74 -72.74 26.03
C SER A 3 21.12 -71.81 24.97
N ARG A 4 20.10 -71.00 25.33
CA ARG A 4 19.48 -69.92 24.49
C ARG A 4 20.15 -68.62 24.82
N ALA A 5 20.86 -68.01 23.85
CA ALA A 5 21.41 -66.72 23.94
C ALA A 5 20.29 -65.68 23.62
N LEU A 6 19.99 -64.74 24.54
CA LEU A 6 19.14 -63.56 24.34
C LEU A 6 19.99 -62.44 23.71
N LEU A 7 19.57 -61.98 22.54
CA LEU A 7 20.09 -60.75 21.88
C LEU A 7 19.34 -59.56 22.41
N PRO A 8 19.99 -58.51 22.90
CA PRO A 8 19.28 -57.28 23.25
C PRO A 8 18.99 -56.42 22.00
N LEU A 9 17.72 -56.07 21.81
CA LEU A 9 17.25 -55.14 20.77
C LEU A 9 17.61 -53.72 21.20
N LEU A 10 18.54 -53.11 20.49
CA LEU A 10 18.91 -51.69 20.69
C LEU A 10 17.88 -50.81 19.99
N PHE A 11 16.99 -50.15 20.74
CA PHE A 11 16.07 -49.13 20.23
C PHE A 11 16.85 -47.83 20.00
N LEU A 12 17.08 -47.50 18.73
CA LEU A 12 17.66 -46.23 18.32
C LEU A 12 16.52 -45.16 18.31
N ALA A 13 16.44 -44.36 19.35
CA ALA A 13 15.51 -43.24 19.42
C ALA A 13 15.97 -42.13 18.46
N MET A 14 15.33 -42.00 17.29
CA MET A 14 15.49 -40.85 16.41
C MET A 14 14.80 -39.65 17.05
N THR A 15 15.54 -38.77 17.68
CA THR A 15 15.09 -37.44 18.06
C THR A 15 14.94 -36.57 16.80
N ALA A 16 13.72 -36.40 16.32
CA ALA A 16 13.39 -35.45 15.27
C ALA A 16 13.62 -34.03 15.81
N CYS A 17 14.72 -33.39 15.42
CA CYS A 17 14.92 -31.96 15.61
C CYS A 17 13.89 -31.22 14.75
N SER A 18 12.77 -30.83 15.36
CA SER A 18 11.83 -29.87 14.75
C SER A 18 12.50 -28.49 14.76
N SER A 19 13.06 -28.11 13.63
CA SER A 19 13.50 -26.72 13.42
C SER A 19 12.30 -25.79 13.61
N PRO A 20 12.39 -24.73 14.45
CA PRO A 20 11.32 -23.79 14.57
C PRO A 20 11.06 -23.17 13.18
N SER A 21 9.86 -23.35 12.65
CA SER A 21 9.40 -22.68 11.45
C SER A 21 9.51 -21.19 11.70
N ARG A 22 10.47 -20.54 11.06
CA ARG A 22 10.59 -19.08 11.06
C ARG A 22 9.31 -18.59 10.40
N SER A 23 8.40 -18.03 11.18
CA SER A 23 7.21 -17.38 10.65
C SER A 23 7.68 -16.30 9.67
N GLN A 24 7.52 -16.60 8.39
CA GLN A 24 7.88 -15.68 7.33
C GLN A 24 6.90 -14.50 7.44
N GLU A 25 7.44 -13.29 7.59
CA GLU A 25 6.60 -12.09 7.63
C GLU A 25 5.70 -12.04 6.41
N PRO A 26 4.43 -11.66 6.57
CA PRO A 26 3.55 -11.48 5.42
C PRO A 26 4.15 -10.42 4.48
N ARG A 27 4.14 -10.71 3.19
CA ARG A 27 4.68 -9.83 2.16
C ARG A 27 3.59 -9.45 1.17
N LEU A 28 3.62 -8.20 0.75
CA LEU A 28 2.74 -7.66 -0.27
C LEU A 28 3.57 -7.12 -1.44
N VAL A 29 4.00 -8.04 -2.30
CA VAL A 29 4.82 -7.69 -3.48
C VAL A 29 4.05 -6.77 -4.41
N ALA A 30 4.74 -5.72 -4.89
CA ALA A 30 4.13 -4.75 -5.80
C ALA A 30 3.66 -5.40 -7.10
N VAL A 31 2.47 -5.00 -7.53
CA VAL A 31 1.87 -5.39 -8.80
C VAL A 31 1.33 -4.17 -9.53
N ASP A 32 1.33 -4.22 -10.86
CA ASP A 32 0.63 -3.25 -11.70
C ASP A 32 -0.17 -4.01 -12.77
N GLU A 33 -1.35 -4.50 -12.36
CA GLU A 33 -2.24 -5.26 -13.26
C GLU A 33 -2.79 -4.38 -14.38
N GLY A 34 -2.90 -3.06 -14.14
CA GLY A 34 -3.30 -2.10 -15.15
C GLY A 34 -2.30 -1.97 -16.29
N ALA A 35 -1.01 -2.26 -16.05
CA ALA A 35 0.01 -2.20 -17.10
C ALA A 35 -0.27 -3.15 -18.29
N HIS A 36 -1.07 -4.18 -18.08
CA HIS A 36 -1.49 -5.12 -19.12
C HIS A 36 -2.69 -4.63 -19.97
N ASP A 37 -3.34 -3.52 -19.59
CA ASP A 37 -4.43 -2.91 -20.36
C ASP A 37 -3.91 -1.67 -21.11
N HIS A 38 -3.77 -1.77 -22.43
CA HIS A 38 -3.29 -0.67 -23.26
C HIS A 38 -4.18 0.59 -23.16
N SER A 39 -5.49 0.42 -22.94
CA SER A 39 -6.39 1.58 -22.79
C SER A 39 -6.14 2.30 -21.46
N TRP A 40 -5.83 1.54 -20.40
CA TRP A 40 -5.43 2.11 -19.12
C TRP A 40 -4.09 2.81 -19.19
N THR A 41 -3.07 2.18 -19.76
CA THR A 41 -1.73 2.78 -19.86
C THR A 41 -1.76 4.10 -20.63
N ALA A 42 -2.50 4.15 -21.75
CA ALA A 42 -2.69 5.37 -22.51
C ALA A 42 -3.49 6.45 -21.74
N PHE A 43 -4.52 6.04 -20.99
CA PHE A 43 -5.30 6.94 -20.16
C PHE A 43 -4.44 7.47 -19.00
N ARG A 44 -3.74 6.58 -18.27
CA ARG A 44 -2.87 6.96 -17.14
C ARG A 44 -1.79 7.95 -17.55
N ALA A 45 -1.16 7.76 -18.71
CA ALA A 45 -0.17 8.70 -19.22
C ALA A 45 -0.75 10.10 -19.43
N ARG A 46 -1.95 10.21 -20.04
CA ARG A 46 -2.64 11.49 -20.21
C ARG A 46 -3.06 12.10 -18.88
N LEU A 47 -3.52 11.27 -17.95
CA LEU A 47 -3.91 11.71 -16.60
C LEU A 47 -2.70 12.30 -15.85
N LEU A 48 -1.55 11.63 -15.87
CA LEU A 48 -0.32 12.13 -15.24
C LEU A 48 0.14 13.45 -15.86
N THR A 49 0.10 13.57 -17.19
CA THR A 49 0.40 14.83 -17.88
C THR A 49 -0.57 15.96 -17.47
N ALA A 50 -1.86 15.64 -17.35
CA ALA A 50 -2.85 16.62 -16.92
C ALA A 50 -2.67 17.05 -15.44
N LEU A 51 -2.26 16.12 -14.58
CA LEU A 51 -1.93 16.40 -13.19
C LEU A 51 -0.71 17.31 -13.07
N GLU A 52 0.36 17.03 -13.82
CA GLU A 52 1.56 17.86 -13.87
C GLU A 52 1.25 19.28 -14.32
N LYS A 53 0.41 19.43 -15.37
CA LYS A 53 0.01 20.71 -15.94
C LYS A 53 -1.13 21.42 -15.18
N ARG A 54 -1.67 20.80 -14.13
CA ARG A 54 -2.86 21.31 -13.41
C ARG A 54 -4.07 21.54 -14.35
N ASP A 55 -4.24 20.67 -15.38
CA ASP A 55 -5.36 20.77 -16.32
C ASP A 55 -6.68 20.35 -15.65
N ARG A 56 -7.27 21.29 -14.92
CA ARG A 56 -8.54 21.09 -14.19
C ARG A 56 -9.67 20.65 -15.10
N LYS A 57 -9.69 21.16 -16.35
CA LYS A 57 -10.76 20.83 -17.30
C LYS A 57 -10.69 19.36 -17.69
N PHE A 58 -9.50 18.86 -18.03
CA PHE A 58 -9.32 17.44 -18.32
C PHE A 58 -9.68 16.57 -17.11
N ILE A 59 -9.15 16.92 -15.92
CA ILE A 59 -9.38 16.16 -14.70
C ILE A 59 -10.87 16.07 -14.39
N LEU A 60 -11.62 17.20 -14.38
CA LEU A 60 -13.07 17.18 -14.15
C LEU A 60 -13.82 16.37 -15.20
N GLY A 61 -13.35 16.35 -16.44
CA GLY A 61 -13.94 15.56 -17.52
C GLY A 61 -13.81 14.05 -17.35
N VAL A 62 -12.86 13.60 -16.53
CA VAL A 62 -12.62 12.17 -16.27
C VAL A 62 -13.07 11.72 -14.86
N ILE A 63 -13.56 12.64 -14.03
CA ILE A 63 -14.18 12.29 -12.75
C ILE A 63 -15.63 11.86 -12.99
N ASP A 64 -16.04 10.78 -12.32
CA ASP A 64 -17.43 10.35 -12.33
C ASP A 64 -18.32 11.39 -11.61
N PRO A 65 -19.50 11.76 -12.16
CA PRO A 65 -20.41 12.68 -11.49
C PRO A 65 -20.78 12.27 -10.06
N ASN A 66 -20.79 10.95 -9.79
CA ASN A 66 -21.07 10.36 -8.48
C ASN A 66 -19.80 9.85 -7.79
N VAL A 67 -18.65 10.47 -8.04
CA VAL A 67 -17.38 10.08 -7.41
C VAL A 67 -17.52 9.98 -5.90
N ARG A 68 -17.02 8.90 -5.34
CA ARG A 68 -17.00 8.66 -3.89
C ARG A 68 -15.74 9.31 -3.31
N ASN A 69 -15.93 10.09 -2.25
CA ASN A 69 -14.90 10.93 -1.62
C ASN A 69 -14.38 10.33 -0.31
N GLY A 70 -14.21 9.02 -0.27
CA GLY A 70 -13.89 8.26 0.94
C GLY A 70 -15.13 7.57 1.51
N SER A 71 -15.00 6.96 2.72
CA SER A 71 -16.06 6.15 3.33
C SER A 71 -17.22 6.97 3.88
N ASP A 72 -16.94 8.16 4.42
CA ASP A 72 -17.91 8.91 5.25
C ASP A 72 -18.33 10.24 4.63
N ALA A 73 -17.82 10.55 3.44
CA ALA A 73 -18.14 11.82 2.77
C ALA A 73 -19.23 11.64 1.71
N PRO A 74 -20.06 12.68 1.48
CA PRO A 74 -21.01 12.67 0.39
C PRO A 74 -20.33 12.42 -0.97
N ALA A 75 -21.01 11.69 -1.84
CA ALA A 75 -20.55 11.48 -3.21
C ALA A 75 -20.76 12.74 -4.07
N GLY A 76 -20.01 12.83 -5.17
CA GLY A 76 -20.21 13.82 -6.20
C GLY A 76 -19.08 14.85 -6.30
N ILE A 77 -19.09 15.56 -7.45
CA ILE A 77 -18.01 16.48 -7.84
C ILE A 77 -17.93 17.71 -6.92
N ALA A 78 -19.05 18.21 -6.42
CA ALA A 78 -19.05 19.39 -5.54
C ALA A 78 -18.27 19.08 -4.25
N GLU A 79 -18.56 17.94 -3.63
CA GLU A 79 -17.87 17.49 -2.43
C GLU A 79 -16.41 17.13 -2.74
N PHE A 80 -16.13 16.48 -3.86
CA PHE A 80 -14.77 16.21 -4.33
C PHE A 80 -13.92 17.50 -4.36
N ARG A 81 -14.43 18.57 -4.98
CA ARG A 81 -13.71 19.85 -5.09
C ARG A 81 -13.43 20.46 -3.73
N ARG A 82 -14.42 20.41 -2.83
CA ARG A 82 -14.32 20.96 -1.48
C ARG A 82 -13.33 20.18 -0.61
N GLN A 83 -13.52 18.87 -0.52
CA GLN A 83 -12.78 18.01 0.41
C GLN A 83 -11.30 17.87 0.03
N TRP A 84 -11.02 17.79 -1.28
CA TRP A 84 -9.67 17.55 -1.78
C TRP A 84 -8.98 18.83 -2.23
N GLU A 85 -9.56 19.98 -1.92
CA GLU A 85 -9.03 21.32 -2.25
C GLU A 85 -8.64 21.40 -3.74
N PHE A 86 -9.50 20.86 -4.61
CA PHE A 86 -9.20 20.69 -6.04
C PHE A 86 -8.90 22.02 -6.73
N ASP A 87 -9.56 23.11 -6.30
CA ASP A 87 -9.42 24.44 -6.89
C ASP A 87 -8.16 25.18 -6.43
N SER A 88 -7.49 24.71 -5.39
CA SER A 88 -6.20 25.22 -4.92
C SER A 88 -5.03 24.53 -5.64
N ASP A 89 -4.00 25.28 -6.05
CA ASP A 89 -2.80 24.69 -6.66
C ASP A 89 -2.00 23.82 -5.69
N ASN A 90 -2.11 24.08 -4.38
CA ASN A 90 -1.48 23.33 -3.31
C ASN A 90 -2.43 22.30 -2.66
N GLY A 91 -3.61 22.08 -3.23
CA GLY A 91 -4.62 21.19 -2.68
C GLY A 91 -4.15 19.74 -2.57
N VAL A 92 -4.77 19.03 -1.65
CA VAL A 92 -4.44 17.63 -1.31
C VAL A 92 -4.51 16.72 -2.55
N PHE A 93 -5.51 16.90 -3.40
CA PHE A 93 -5.70 16.14 -4.62
C PHE A 93 -4.44 16.07 -5.49
N TRP A 94 -3.79 17.21 -5.71
CA TRP A 94 -2.67 17.34 -6.65
C TRP A 94 -1.39 16.63 -6.19
N ARG A 95 -1.28 16.29 -4.92
CA ARG A 95 -0.18 15.50 -4.35
C ARG A 95 -0.56 14.03 -4.23
N GLN A 96 -1.76 13.75 -3.76
CA GLN A 96 -2.18 12.39 -3.40
C GLN A 96 -2.49 11.52 -4.62
N LEU A 97 -3.12 12.06 -5.67
CA LEU A 97 -3.42 11.24 -6.85
C LEU A 97 -2.17 10.77 -7.59
N PRO A 98 -1.17 11.63 -7.89
CA PRO A 98 0.10 11.15 -8.45
C PRO A 98 0.79 10.12 -7.56
N SER A 99 0.82 10.34 -6.25
CA SER A 99 1.39 9.41 -5.27
C SER A 99 0.70 8.04 -5.31
N ALA A 100 -0.64 7.99 -5.32
CA ALA A 100 -1.38 6.74 -5.44
C ALA A 100 -1.06 6.01 -6.76
N LEU A 101 -1.01 6.75 -7.88
CA LEU A 101 -0.73 6.19 -9.22
C LEU A 101 0.71 5.70 -9.39
N SER A 102 1.67 6.15 -8.58
CA SER A 102 3.09 5.78 -8.72
C SER A 102 3.41 4.36 -8.27
N VAL A 103 2.60 3.77 -7.40
CA VAL A 103 2.89 2.50 -6.73
C VAL A 103 2.33 1.28 -7.47
N GLY A 104 1.66 1.48 -8.62
CA GLY A 104 1.00 0.43 -9.38
C GLY A 104 -0.47 0.26 -9.01
N SER A 105 -1.17 -0.52 -9.83
CA SER A 105 -2.62 -0.69 -9.73
C SER A 105 -3.03 -2.16 -9.74
N ALA A 106 -4.17 -2.47 -9.13
CA ALA A 106 -4.74 -3.81 -9.17
C ALA A 106 -6.27 -3.78 -9.22
N TRP A 107 -6.84 -4.85 -9.74
CA TRP A 107 -8.28 -4.99 -9.82
C TRP A 107 -8.88 -5.30 -8.47
N PHE A 108 -9.77 -4.43 -8.02
CA PHE A 108 -10.57 -4.58 -6.82
C PHE A 108 -11.98 -5.03 -7.15
N GLN A 109 -12.41 -6.15 -6.60
CA GLN A 109 -13.76 -6.66 -6.76
C GLN A 109 -14.65 -6.05 -5.69
N ARG A 110 -15.45 -5.05 -6.06
CA ARG A 110 -16.35 -4.36 -5.15
C ARG A 110 -17.60 -5.15 -4.84
N SER A 111 -18.17 -5.77 -5.86
CA SER A 111 -19.32 -6.64 -5.75
C SER A 111 -19.25 -7.76 -6.80
N LYS A 112 -20.18 -8.70 -6.81
CA LYS A 112 -20.20 -9.77 -7.83
C LYS A 112 -20.21 -9.24 -9.27
N LYS A 113 -20.68 -8.00 -9.49
CA LYS A 113 -20.85 -7.40 -10.83
C LYS A 113 -19.93 -6.21 -11.09
N GLU A 114 -19.31 -5.65 -10.05
CA GLU A 114 -18.54 -4.41 -10.16
C GLU A 114 -17.08 -4.63 -9.83
N ARG A 115 -16.24 -4.27 -10.78
CA ARG A 115 -14.79 -4.37 -10.67
C ARG A 115 -14.17 -3.04 -11.05
N GLU A 116 -13.30 -2.53 -10.20
CA GLU A 116 -12.59 -1.26 -10.37
C GLU A 116 -11.09 -1.51 -10.40
N LEU A 117 -10.36 -0.75 -11.19
CA LEU A 117 -8.90 -0.74 -11.16
C LEU A 117 -8.47 0.32 -10.15
N CYS A 118 -7.89 -0.11 -9.03
CA CYS A 118 -7.52 0.78 -7.93
C CYS A 118 -6.00 0.93 -7.81
N ALA A 119 -5.56 2.15 -7.54
CA ALA A 119 -4.20 2.53 -7.23
C ALA A 119 -4.16 3.29 -5.89
N PRO A 120 -3.20 2.98 -5.01
CA PRO A 120 -2.19 1.94 -5.12
C PRO A 120 -2.80 0.52 -5.08
N TYR A 121 -2.07 -0.48 -5.61
CA TYR A 121 -2.47 -1.89 -5.61
C TYR A 121 -2.80 -2.44 -4.22
N VAL A 122 -2.31 -1.78 -3.19
CA VAL A 122 -2.38 -2.19 -1.78
C VAL A 122 -3.82 -2.44 -1.34
N LEU A 123 -4.79 -1.58 -1.73
CA LEU A 123 -6.21 -1.79 -1.41
C LEU A 123 -6.71 -3.16 -1.90
N ALA A 124 -6.41 -3.50 -3.16
CA ALA A 124 -6.94 -4.70 -3.81
C ALA A 124 -6.23 -6.00 -3.35
N LYS A 125 -4.98 -5.90 -2.91
CA LYS A 125 -4.12 -7.05 -2.59
C LYS A 125 -3.87 -7.22 -1.09
N TRP A 126 -4.44 -6.38 -0.23
CA TRP A 126 -4.26 -6.48 1.21
C TRP A 126 -4.81 -7.80 1.76
N PRO A 127 -4.05 -8.51 2.62
CA PRO A 127 -4.53 -9.72 3.27
C PRO A 127 -5.74 -9.43 4.17
N ARG A 128 -6.75 -10.31 4.14
CA ARG A 128 -8.00 -10.10 4.89
C ARG A 128 -7.86 -10.22 6.41
N ASP A 129 -6.86 -10.97 6.83
CA ASP A 129 -6.53 -11.26 8.23
C ASP A 129 -5.57 -10.25 8.87
N VAL A 130 -5.13 -9.23 8.12
CA VAL A 130 -4.25 -8.18 8.60
C VAL A 130 -5.03 -6.88 8.80
N ASP A 131 -5.04 -6.36 10.02
CA ASP A 131 -5.71 -5.11 10.35
C ASP A 131 -4.99 -3.90 9.71
N PRO A 132 -5.61 -3.20 8.74
CA PRO A 132 -4.98 -2.08 8.05
C PRO A 132 -4.83 -0.82 8.92
N SER A 133 -5.48 -0.76 10.09
CA SER A 133 -5.38 0.39 10.99
C SER A 133 -4.06 0.42 11.76
N VAL A 134 -3.43 -0.75 11.93
CA VAL A 134 -2.18 -0.90 12.70
C VAL A 134 -1.01 -1.46 11.87
N TYR A 135 -1.23 -1.78 10.60
CA TYR A 135 -0.19 -2.30 9.71
C TYR A 135 -0.07 -1.48 8.43
N GLY A 136 1.15 -1.42 7.89
CA GLY A 136 1.47 -0.87 6.58
C GLY A 136 2.31 -1.85 5.77
N ALA A 137 2.24 -1.77 4.45
CA ALA A 137 3.07 -2.55 3.55
C ALA A 137 4.20 -1.69 3.00
N ILE A 138 5.42 -2.17 3.11
CA ILE A 138 6.55 -1.61 2.38
C ILE A 138 6.28 -1.80 0.88
N SER A 139 6.22 -0.71 0.14
CA SER A 139 5.80 -0.68 -1.28
C SER A 139 6.97 -0.73 -2.27
N THR A 140 8.19 -0.90 -1.78
CA THR A 140 9.43 -0.93 -2.58
C THR A 140 10.24 -2.20 -2.30
N ASN A 141 11.12 -2.55 -3.23
CA ASN A 141 12.07 -3.67 -3.07
C ASN A 141 13.22 -3.35 -2.10
N GLU A 142 13.44 -2.08 -1.78
CA GLU A 142 14.44 -1.67 -0.81
C GLU A 142 13.98 -0.40 -0.08
N ALA A 143 13.56 -0.54 1.18
CA ALA A 143 13.31 0.56 2.10
C ALA A 143 14.33 0.52 3.22
N PHE A 144 15.10 1.60 3.39
CA PHE A 144 16.01 1.74 4.52
C PHE A 144 15.23 2.10 5.78
N VAL A 145 15.41 1.31 6.82
CA VAL A 145 14.87 1.60 8.14
C VAL A 145 15.91 2.36 8.95
N LYS A 146 15.62 3.57 9.34
CA LYS A 146 16.49 4.47 10.06
C LYS A 146 16.26 4.42 11.57
N ALA A 147 17.30 4.70 12.35
CA ALA A 147 17.22 4.78 13.81
C ALA A 147 16.47 6.03 14.30
N ALA A 148 16.47 7.10 13.51
CA ALA A 148 15.75 8.35 13.75
C ALA A 148 15.11 8.83 12.43
N PRO A 149 14.08 9.71 12.49
CA PRO A 149 13.41 10.24 11.29
C PRO A 149 14.30 11.30 10.62
N ALA A 150 15.40 10.83 9.99
CA ALA A 150 16.36 11.63 9.26
C ALA A 150 17.14 10.76 8.26
N TRP A 151 17.46 11.31 7.09
CA TRP A 151 18.16 10.60 6.02
C TRP A 151 19.60 10.20 6.39
N ASP A 152 20.29 11.02 7.16
CA ASP A 152 21.65 10.80 7.64
C ASP A 152 21.75 9.91 8.89
N SER A 153 20.59 9.54 9.48
CA SER A 153 20.53 8.63 10.62
C SER A 153 21.03 7.23 10.24
N VAL A 154 21.51 6.51 11.25
CA VAL A 154 21.99 5.13 11.11
C VAL A 154 20.91 4.24 10.49
N THR A 155 21.29 3.46 9.49
CA THR A 155 20.43 2.44 8.92
C THR A 155 20.45 1.18 9.79
N LEU A 156 19.29 0.83 10.37
CA LEU A 156 19.14 -0.35 11.22
C LEU A 156 19.01 -1.64 10.40
N THR A 157 18.22 -1.57 9.32
CA THR A 157 17.95 -2.70 8.43
C THR A 157 17.37 -2.21 7.10
N LYS A 158 17.16 -3.14 6.17
CA LYS A 158 16.44 -2.94 4.92
C LYS A 158 15.22 -3.85 4.88
N LEU A 159 14.12 -3.36 4.36
CA LEU A 159 12.87 -4.09 4.18
C LEU A 159 12.49 -4.12 2.69
N SER A 160 11.79 -5.18 2.29
CA SER A 160 11.37 -5.38 0.90
C SER A 160 9.97 -6.00 0.87
N TYR A 161 8.96 -5.19 0.60
CA TYR A 161 7.57 -5.64 0.49
C TYR A 161 6.98 -6.32 1.73
N GLN A 162 7.58 -6.17 2.91
CA GLN A 162 7.02 -6.71 4.16
C GLN A 162 5.81 -5.87 4.61
N ILE A 163 4.84 -6.57 5.21
CA ILE A 163 3.79 -5.93 5.99
C ILE A 163 4.33 -5.79 7.41
N VAL A 164 4.38 -4.55 7.89
CA VAL A 164 5.00 -4.19 9.17
C VAL A 164 4.00 -3.48 10.08
N ARG A 165 4.15 -3.67 11.38
CA ARG A 165 3.32 -2.94 12.35
C ARG A 165 3.79 -1.49 12.42
N VAL A 166 2.83 -0.58 12.20
CA VAL A 166 3.03 0.86 12.34
C VAL A 166 2.69 1.27 13.77
N THR A 167 3.52 2.12 14.35
CA THR A 167 3.31 2.69 15.69
C THR A 167 3.04 4.19 15.65
N ASP A 168 3.41 4.85 14.56
CA ASP A 168 3.16 6.28 14.37
C ASP A 168 3.27 6.64 12.89
N TRP A 169 2.25 7.34 12.39
CA TRP A 169 2.21 7.89 11.03
C TRP A 169 2.62 9.37 11.07
N GLU A 170 3.10 9.87 9.93
CA GLU A 170 3.38 11.30 9.73
C GLU A 170 4.39 11.92 10.72
N VAL A 171 5.36 11.13 11.18
CA VAL A 171 6.44 11.65 12.03
C VAL A 171 7.26 12.67 11.23
N PRO A 172 7.41 13.92 11.69
CA PRO A 172 8.21 14.90 10.98
C PRO A 172 9.69 14.54 11.00
N ASP A 173 10.43 15.02 9.99
CA ASP A 173 11.91 14.96 10.00
C ASP A 173 12.47 15.72 11.19
N ILE A 174 13.60 15.25 11.74
CA ILE A 174 14.28 15.93 12.85
C ILE A 174 14.73 17.32 12.43
N ASP A 175 15.21 17.49 11.20
CA ASP A 175 15.54 18.82 10.66
C ASP A 175 14.27 19.44 10.05
N PRO A 176 13.71 20.51 10.66
CA PRO A 176 12.47 21.13 10.18
C PRO A 176 12.61 21.79 8.79
N LYS A 177 13.81 21.87 8.24
CA LYS A 177 14.03 22.32 6.86
C LYS A 177 13.54 21.29 5.83
N PHE A 178 13.51 20.02 6.21
CA PHE A 178 12.98 18.97 5.37
C PHE A 178 11.48 18.79 5.62
N GLN A 179 10.70 18.85 4.57
CA GLN A 179 9.25 18.57 4.65
C GLN A 179 8.96 17.05 4.56
N GLN A 180 10.02 16.22 4.69
CA GLN A 180 9.89 14.79 4.68
C GLN A 180 9.09 14.32 5.88
N LYS A 181 8.18 13.36 5.65
CA LYS A 181 7.49 12.64 6.70
C LYS A 181 8.02 11.21 6.76
N TRP A 182 8.03 10.69 7.96
CA TRP A 182 8.48 9.36 8.30
C TRP A 182 7.35 8.58 8.95
N VAL A 183 7.44 7.26 8.86
CA VAL A 183 6.55 6.35 9.56
C VAL A 183 7.35 5.52 10.54
N ARG A 184 6.97 5.54 11.82
CA ARG A 184 7.59 4.73 12.85
C ARG A 184 7.00 3.33 12.84
N ILE A 185 7.85 2.34 12.67
CA ILE A 185 7.47 0.93 12.59
C ILE A 185 8.11 0.11 13.71
N ARG A 186 7.47 -1.01 14.06
CA ARG A 186 8.04 -2.00 14.99
C ARG A 186 8.93 -2.97 14.23
N LEU A 187 10.11 -3.25 14.77
CA LEU A 187 11.04 -4.23 14.22
C LEU A 187 10.81 -5.62 14.85
N LEU A 188 11.12 -6.68 14.11
CA LEU A 188 10.95 -8.06 14.58
C LEU A 188 11.80 -8.43 15.81
N LYS A 189 13.02 -7.89 15.88
CA LYS A 189 14.04 -8.23 16.91
C LYS A 189 13.99 -7.32 18.13
N GLU A 190 12.86 -6.69 18.39
CA GLU A 190 12.68 -5.62 19.36
C GLU A 190 13.13 -4.23 18.86
N GLY A 191 12.45 -3.20 19.40
CA GLY A 191 12.70 -1.80 19.05
C GLY A 191 11.80 -1.28 17.92
N THR A 192 12.09 -0.06 17.54
CA THR A 192 11.39 0.67 16.49
C THR A 192 12.40 1.26 15.51
N GLY A 193 11.94 1.61 14.33
CA GLY A 193 12.71 2.33 13.33
C GLY A 193 11.79 3.19 12.47
N TYR A 194 12.38 3.97 11.59
CA TYR A 194 11.67 4.93 10.76
C TYR A 194 11.89 4.61 9.29
N VAL A 195 10.81 4.61 8.52
CA VAL A 195 10.85 4.51 7.06
C VAL A 195 10.26 5.78 6.45
N PRO A 196 10.76 6.26 5.29
CA PRO A 196 10.11 7.36 4.59
C PRO A 196 8.66 7.03 4.27
N GLU A 197 7.75 8.00 4.43
CA GLU A 197 6.32 7.83 4.19
C GLU A 197 6.01 7.30 2.77
N GLU A 198 6.78 7.75 1.78
CA GLU A 198 6.61 7.29 0.39
C GLU A 198 6.94 5.81 0.16
N HIS A 199 7.65 5.16 1.08
CA HIS A 199 8.03 3.74 0.98
C HIS A 199 7.05 2.77 1.67
N ILE A 200 6.03 3.28 2.34
CA ILE A 200 5.04 2.45 3.04
C ILE A 200 3.62 2.90 2.66
N ARG A 201 2.72 1.96 2.54
CA ARG A 201 1.31 2.21 2.19
C ARG A 201 0.36 1.40 3.06
N SER A 202 -0.80 1.98 3.36
CA SER A 202 -1.92 1.29 3.98
C SER A 202 -3.14 1.33 3.05
N PRO A 203 -4.01 0.30 3.06
CA PRO A 203 -5.25 0.33 2.28
C PRO A 203 -6.26 1.39 2.75
N ILE A 204 -6.09 1.93 3.96
CA ILE A 204 -6.94 3.02 4.48
C ILE A 204 -6.44 4.42 4.12
N GLU A 205 -5.32 4.53 3.40
CA GLU A 205 -4.84 5.80 2.85
C GLU A 205 -5.57 6.19 1.57
N HIS A 206 -5.13 7.31 0.96
CA HIS A 206 -5.70 7.78 -0.29
C HIS A 206 -5.58 6.74 -1.41
N THR A 207 -6.72 6.32 -1.88
CA THR A 207 -6.87 5.39 -2.99
C THR A 207 -7.62 6.07 -4.13
N ALA A 208 -7.25 5.77 -5.35
CA ALA A 208 -7.96 6.18 -6.55
C ALA A 208 -8.44 4.94 -7.29
N CYS A 209 -9.75 4.79 -7.49
CA CYS A 209 -10.30 3.68 -8.27
C CYS A 209 -10.95 4.19 -9.56
N PHE A 210 -10.81 3.40 -10.59
CA PHE A 210 -11.24 3.75 -11.94
C PHE A 210 -12.07 2.63 -12.56
N VAL A 211 -13.08 3.03 -13.34
CA VAL A 211 -13.84 2.11 -14.19
C VAL A 211 -13.71 2.52 -15.65
N ARG A 212 -13.78 1.54 -16.53
CA ARG A 212 -13.86 1.81 -17.96
C ARG A 212 -15.29 2.18 -18.34
N ALA A 213 -15.47 3.39 -18.87
CA ALA A 213 -16.74 3.91 -19.38
C ALA A 213 -16.65 4.11 -20.90
N GLY A 214 -17.13 3.14 -21.66
CA GLY A 214 -17.00 3.14 -23.12
C GLY A 214 -15.56 3.08 -23.58
N LYS A 215 -15.08 4.14 -24.25
CA LYS A 215 -13.70 4.27 -24.76
C LYS A 215 -12.76 5.00 -23.79
N SER A 216 -13.24 5.43 -22.64
CA SER A 216 -12.45 6.20 -21.65
C SER A 216 -12.50 5.53 -20.26
N TRP A 217 -11.72 6.07 -19.34
CA TRP A 217 -11.71 5.70 -17.94
C TRP A 217 -12.26 6.86 -17.11
N ARG A 218 -12.94 6.53 -16.01
CA ARG A 218 -13.46 7.50 -15.06
C ARG A 218 -12.97 7.20 -13.65
N LEU A 219 -12.59 8.23 -12.92
CA LEU A 219 -12.29 8.17 -11.50
C LEU A 219 -13.59 8.07 -10.73
N THR A 220 -13.81 6.94 -10.06
CA THR A 220 -15.04 6.61 -9.31
C THR A 220 -14.87 6.70 -7.81
N VAL A 221 -13.63 6.61 -7.33
CA VAL A 221 -13.29 6.76 -5.91
C VAL A 221 -12.02 7.59 -5.80
N PHE A 222 -11.99 8.52 -4.87
CA PHE A 222 -10.78 9.17 -4.42
C PHE A 222 -10.86 9.44 -2.92
N GLY A 223 -9.86 8.97 -2.18
CA GLY A 223 -9.76 9.14 -0.74
C GLY A 223 -9.55 7.83 0.01
N PRO A 224 -9.62 7.85 1.34
CA PRO A 224 -9.56 6.65 2.16
C PRO A 224 -10.65 5.66 1.75
N ALA A 225 -10.27 4.45 1.45
CA ALA A 225 -11.21 3.42 1.07
C ALA A 225 -11.73 2.69 2.32
N ALA A 226 -13.05 2.65 2.51
CA ALA A 226 -13.64 1.68 3.42
C ALA A 226 -13.44 0.27 2.84
N ARG A 227 -13.01 -0.66 3.67
CA ARG A 227 -13.11 -2.09 3.39
C ARG A 227 -14.38 -2.57 4.10
N ASP A 228 -15.38 -2.94 3.31
CA ASP A 228 -16.56 -3.66 3.80
C ASP A 228 -16.20 -5.05 4.30
#